data_c12e183c2c60dd2751cc1a0fb1ff0fd9
#
_entry.id   c12e183c2c60dd2751cc1a0fb1ff0fd9
#
_cell.length_a   1.000
_cell.length_b   1.000
_cell.length_c   1.000
_cell.angle_alpha   90.00
_cell.angle_beta   90.00
_cell.angle_gamma   90.00
#
_symmetry.space_group_name_H-M   'P 1'
#
loop_
_entity.id
_entity.type
_entity.pdbx_description
1 polymer ?
#
loop_
_entity_poly.entity_id
_entity_poly.type
_entity_poly.pdbx_seq_one_letter_code
_entity_poly.pdbx_strand_id
1 'polypeptide(L)'
;MCDLIGAKPLPVMNVGMACQYQSYEYMEIGSAEFEQMVQDTLDLIEFANGDESSEWGKVRAQLGHKAPFGLEYLGIGNEQWQMDNTDFFARYKIFEQRIHAKYPEIKLIGSAGPDVTSNHYTDAWEFYRQR
;
A
#
# COMPACT_ATOMS: atom_id res chain seq x y z
N MET A 1 15.30 -12.23 -0.51
CA MET A 1 15.89 -12.11 -1.88
C MET A 1 16.41 -10.71 -2.15
N CYS A 2 15.61 -9.64 -2.06
CA CYS A 2 16.08 -8.26 -2.30
C CYS A 2 17.34 -7.91 -1.51
N ASP A 3 17.35 -8.23 -0.22
CA ASP A 3 18.50 -8.03 0.67
C ASP A 3 19.78 -8.71 0.14
N LEU A 4 19.67 -9.96 -0.33
CA LEU A 4 20.81 -10.73 -0.86
C LEU A 4 21.42 -10.14 -2.14
N ILE A 5 20.67 -9.40 -2.92
CA ILE A 5 21.13 -8.79 -4.18
C ILE A 5 21.32 -7.28 -4.06
N GLY A 6 21.16 -6.72 -2.85
CA GLY A 6 21.26 -5.27 -2.61
C GLY A 6 20.16 -4.42 -3.24
N ALA A 7 19.00 -5.02 -3.56
CA ALA A 7 17.86 -4.31 -4.11
C ALA A 7 16.90 -3.88 -2.99
N LYS A 8 16.27 -2.71 -3.16
CA LYS A 8 15.20 -2.25 -2.27
C LYS A 8 13.89 -2.95 -2.61
N PRO A 9 13.15 -3.50 -1.63
CA PRO A 9 11.83 -4.06 -1.87
C PRO A 9 10.80 -2.95 -2.10
N LEU A 10 9.83 -3.22 -2.95
CA LEU A 10 8.64 -2.40 -3.16
C LEU A 10 7.41 -3.32 -3.14
N PRO A 11 6.88 -3.66 -1.97
CA PRO A 11 5.61 -4.37 -1.89
C PRO A 11 4.47 -3.47 -2.35
N VAL A 12 3.46 -4.07 -2.97
CA VAL A 12 2.26 -3.36 -3.43
C VAL A 12 1.05 -3.97 -2.73
N MET A 13 0.27 -3.11 -2.07
CA MET A 13 -0.90 -3.50 -1.31
C MET A 13 -2.18 -3.25 -2.09
N ASN A 14 -3.12 -4.19 -1.98
CA ASN A 14 -4.47 -4.01 -2.50
C ASN A 14 -5.25 -3.03 -1.59
N VAL A 15 -6.13 -2.23 -2.17
CA VAL A 15 -6.95 -1.26 -1.43
C VAL A 15 -8.40 -1.73 -1.24
N GLY A 16 -8.64 -3.04 -1.30
CA GLY A 16 -9.97 -3.62 -1.13
C GLY A 16 -10.82 -3.54 -2.40
N MET A 17 -10.20 -3.59 -3.57
CA MET A 17 -10.87 -3.63 -4.87
C MET A 17 -10.26 -4.75 -5.71
N ALA A 18 -11.07 -5.44 -6.51
CA ALA A 18 -10.57 -6.34 -7.53
C ALA A 18 -9.85 -5.54 -8.65
N CYS A 19 -9.04 -6.23 -9.46
CA CYS A 19 -8.53 -5.66 -10.70
C CYS A 19 -9.72 -5.24 -11.58
N GLN A 20 -9.82 -3.95 -11.88
CA GLN A 20 -10.97 -3.36 -12.55
C GLN A 20 -11.22 -3.89 -13.98
N TYR A 21 -10.23 -4.54 -14.55
CA TYR A 21 -10.36 -5.24 -15.82
C TYR A 21 -11.07 -6.60 -15.68
N GLN A 22 -10.93 -7.26 -14.52
CA GLN A 22 -11.43 -8.62 -14.30
C GLN A 22 -12.77 -8.67 -13.57
N SER A 23 -13.00 -7.74 -12.65
CA SER A 23 -14.16 -7.77 -11.75
C SER A 23 -14.45 -6.39 -11.20
N TYR A 24 -15.71 -6.19 -10.75
CA TYR A 24 -16.12 -4.98 -10.02
C TYR A 24 -16.30 -5.24 -8.52
N GLU A 25 -15.81 -6.36 -8.02
CA GLU A 25 -15.88 -6.67 -6.58
C GLU A 25 -15.02 -5.71 -5.77
N TYR A 26 -15.54 -5.27 -4.65
CA TYR A 26 -14.85 -4.38 -3.70
C TYR A 26 -15.34 -4.63 -2.27
N MET A 27 -14.47 -4.30 -1.32
CA MET A 27 -14.82 -4.20 0.10
C MET A 27 -15.35 -2.79 0.36
N GLU A 28 -16.47 -2.67 1.10
CA GLU A 28 -16.97 -1.36 1.48
C GLU A 28 -16.00 -0.66 2.44
N ILE A 29 -15.77 0.64 2.22
CA ILE A 29 -14.99 1.46 3.15
C ILE A 29 -15.65 1.43 4.53
N GLY A 30 -14.87 1.12 5.56
CA GLY A 30 -15.34 0.97 6.94
C GLY A 30 -15.92 -0.41 7.27
N SER A 31 -15.99 -1.36 6.33
CA SER A 31 -16.28 -2.75 6.65
C SER A 31 -15.14 -3.39 7.45
N ALA A 32 -15.44 -4.47 8.17
CA ALA A 32 -14.43 -5.20 8.92
C ALA A 32 -13.30 -5.73 8.05
N GLU A 33 -13.64 -6.19 6.84
CA GLU A 33 -12.69 -6.69 5.85
C GLU A 33 -11.77 -5.57 5.33
N PHE A 34 -12.32 -4.38 5.07
CA PHE A 34 -11.54 -3.23 4.65
C PHE A 34 -10.58 -2.76 5.76
N GLU A 35 -11.07 -2.64 6.98
CA GLU A 35 -10.23 -2.27 8.13
C GLU A 35 -9.13 -3.30 8.39
N GLN A 36 -9.41 -4.61 8.20
CA GLN A 36 -8.39 -5.64 8.28
C GLN A 36 -7.32 -5.47 7.21
N MET A 37 -7.68 -5.13 5.98
CA MET A 37 -6.72 -4.89 4.90
C MET A 37 -5.81 -3.68 5.19
N VAL A 38 -6.36 -2.62 5.79
CA VAL A 38 -5.56 -1.50 6.28
C VAL A 38 -4.61 -1.96 7.39
N GLN A 39 -5.08 -2.77 8.33
CA GLN A 39 -4.26 -3.31 9.41
C GLN A 39 -3.14 -4.21 8.87
N ASP A 40 -3.45 -5.11 7.94
CA ASP A 40 -2.46 -5.99 7.29
C ASP A 40 -1.33 -5.18 6.63
N THR A 41 -1.67 -4.02 6.09
CA THR A 41 -0.68 -3.09 5.51
C THR A 41 0.24 -2.51 6.58
N LEU A 42 -0.28 -2.12 7.73
CA LEU A 42 0.51 -1.64 8.87
C LEU A 42 1.39 -2.77 9.44
N ASP A 43 0.85 -3.97 9.52
CA ASP A 43 1.56 -5.16 10.00
C ASP A 43 2.72 -5.55 9.05
N LEU A 44 2.53 -5.41 7.75
CA LEU A 44 3.60 -5.58 6.77
C LEU A 44 4.75 -4.60 7.01
N ILE A 45 4.45 -3.33 7.27
CA ILE A 45 5.49 -2.33 7.56
C ILE A 45 6.19 -2.67 8.88
N GLU A 46 5.45 -3.05 9.91
CA GLU A 46 6.04 -3.49 11.18
C GLU A 46 6.90 -4.75 11.03
N PHE A 47 6.43 -5.72 10.24
CA PHE A 47 7.23 -6.90 9.92
C PHE A 47 8.54 -6.52 9.23
N ALA A 48 8.50 -5.58 8.28
CA ALA A 48 9.69 -5.16 7.57
C ALA A 48 10.65 -4.31 8.43
N ASN A 49 10.13 -3.37 9.20
CA ASN A 49 10.89 -2.30 9.84
C ASN A 49 10.87 -2.32 11.37
N GLY A 50 9.94 -3.04 11.99
CA GLY A 50 9.83 -3.13 13.45
C GLY A 50 11.07 -3.78 14.08
N ASP A 51 11.41 -3.37 15.30
CA ASP A 51 12.46 -4.04 16.07
C ASP A 51 12.00 -5.43 16.58
N GLU A 52 12.92 -6.19 17.16
CA GLU A 52 12.65 -7.56 17.67
C GLU A 52 11.65 -7.58 18.86
N SER A 53 11.33 -6.45 19.47
CA SER A 53 10.34 -6.35 20.56
C SER A 53 8.93 -6.09 20.05
N SER A 54 8.78 -5.61 18.82
CA SER A 54 7.48 -5.43 18.19
C SER A 54 6.86 -6.77 17.82
N GLU A 55 5.54 -6.82 17.67
CA GLU A 55 4.81 -8.05 17.39
C GLU A 55 5.32 -8.72 16.10
N TRP A 56 5.33 -7.99 15.00
CA TRP A 56 5.73 -8.53 13.70
C TRP A 56 7.24 -8.52 13.47
N GLY A 57 7.99 -7.61 14.09
CA GLY A 57 9.45 -7.65 14.08
C GLY A 57 9.99 -8.90 14.79
N LYS A 58 9.33 -9.35 15.85
CA LYS A 58 9.62 -10.62 16.51
C LYS A 58 9.41 -11.82 15.60
N VAL A 59 8.33 -11.83 14.83
CA VAL A 59 8.06 -12.89 13.83
C VAL A 59 9.15 -12.90 12.77
N ARG A 60 9.54 -11.74 12.23
CA ARG A 60 10.68 -11.64 11.30
C ARG A 60 11.96 -12.24 11.88
N ALA A 61 12.29 -11.90 13.13
CA ALA A 61 13.48 -12.40 13.80
C ALA A 61 13.44 -13.94 13.98
N GLN A 62 12.28 -14.51 14.33
CA GLN A 62 12.07 -15.95 14.44
C GLN A 62 12.22 -16.66 13.09
N LEU A 63 11.88 -15.99 11.98
CA LEU A 63 12.08 -16.48 10.62
C LEU A 63 13.55 -16.37 10.15
N GLY A 64 14.46 -15.91 11.02
CA GLY A 64 15.90 -15.89 10.76
C GLY A 64 16.47 -14.53 10.33
N HIS A 65 15.67 -13.46 10.31
CA HIS A 65 16.15 -12.13 9.93
C HIS A 65 15.91 -11.12 11.07
N LYS A 66 16.88 -10.98 11.95
CA LYS A 66 16.76 -10.11 13.13
C LYS A 66 16.71 -8.63 12.78
N ALA A 67 17.61 -8.19 11.90
CA ALA A 67 17.68 -6.79 11.49
C ALA A 67 16.45 -6.38 10.66
N PRO A 68 15.95 -5.13 10.79
CA PRO A 68 14.95 -4.59 9.87
C PRO A 68 15.41 -4.63 8.41
N PHE A 69 14.48 -4.83 7.48
CA PHE A 69 14.77 -4.78 6.05
C PHE A 69 14.95 -3.36 5.51
N GLY A 70 14.53 -2.34 6.26
CA GLY A 70 14.63 -0.95 5.82
C GLY A 70 13.69 -0.64 4.66
N LEU A 71 12.43 -1.05 4.75
CA LEU A 71 11.39 -0.71 3.78
C LEU A 71 11.20 0.80 3.73
N GLU A 72 11.38 1.40 2.54
CA GLU A 72 11.23 2.84 2.31
C GLU A 72 10.02 3.18 1.46
N TYR A 73 9.59 2.25 0.61
CA TYR A 73 8.56 2.46 -0.41
C TYR A 73 7.45 1.42 -0.28
N LEU A 74 6.20 1.87 -0.45
CA LEU A 74 5.03 1.00 -0.46
C LEU A 74 4.09 1.41 -1.60
N GLY A 75 3.75 0.47 -2.47
CA GLY A 75 2.74 0.67 -3.50
C GLY A 75 1.34 0.54 -2.90
N ILE A 76 0.45 1.45 -3.25
CA ILE A 76 -0.96 1.46 -2.86
C ILE A 76 -1.81 1.29 -4.12
N GLY A 77 -2.36 0.10 -4.28
CA GLY A 77 -3.13 -0.32 -5.45
C GLY A 77 -2.26 -0.87 -6.58
N ASN A 78 -2.69 -1.99 -7.17
CA ASN A 78 -2.12 -2.56 -8.38
C ASN A 78 -3.24 -2.77 -9.38
N GLU A 79 -3.14 -2.17 -10.57
CA GLU A 79 -4.22 -2.14 -11.56
C GLU A 79 -5.56 -1.66 -10.96
N GLN A 80 -5.49 -0.75 -10.00
CA GLN A 80 -6.61 -0.10 -9.33
C GLN A 80 -6.41 1.41 -9.48
N TRP A 81 -7.36 2.10 -10.08
CA TRP A 81 -7.31 3.55 -10.28
C TRP A 81 -8.70 4.16 -10.20
N GLN A 82 -8.75 5.48 -10.10
CA GLN A 82 -10.01 6.20 -10.06
C GLN A 82 -10.69 6.16 -11.42
N MET A 83 -11.97 5.78 -11.41
CA MET A 83 -12.92 5.85 -12.51
C MET A 83 -14.21 6.48 -12.00
N ASP A 84 -15.14 6.82 -12.88
CA ASP A 84 -16.42 7.44 -12.54
C ASP A 84 -17.25 6.62 -11.54
N ASN A 85 -17.10 5.30 -11.60
CA ASN A 85 -17.82 4.34 -10.75
C ASN A 85 -16.96 3.71 -9.65
N THR A 86 -15.79 4.27 -9.34
CA THR A 86 -14.89 3.75 -8.30
C THR A 86 -14.52 4.83 -7.29
N ASP A 87 -14.05 4.40 -6.14
CA ASP A 87 -13.64 5.25 -5.01
C ASP A 87 -12.16 5.09 -4.65
N PHE A 88 -11.32 4.80 -5.64
CA PHE A 88 -9.90 4.53 -5.43
C PHE A 88 -9.18 5.67 -4.67
N PHE A 89 -9.42 6.92 -5.03
CA PHE A 89 -8.79 8.05 -4.32
C PHE A 89 -9.25 8.18 -2.87
N ALA A 90 -10.48 7.84 -2.57
CA ALA A 90 -10.96 7.81 -1.18
C ALA A 90 -10.23 6.72 -0.38
N ARG A 91 -10.07 5.53 -0.95
CA ARG A 91 -9.32 4.41 -0.36
C ARG A 91 -7.86 4.78 -0.16
N TYR A 92 -7.21 5.31 -1.19
CA TYR A 92 -5.83 5.76 -1.10
C TYR A 92 -5.62 6.74 0.07
N LYS A 93 -6.49 7.73 0.22
CA LYS A 93 -6.42 8.69 1.34
C LYS A 93 -6.47 8.02 2.70
N ILE A 94 -7.33 7.02 2.87
CA ILE A 94 -7.45 6.29 4.14
C ILE A 94 -6.15 5.54 4.43
N PHE A 95 -5.62 4.80 3.45
CA PHE A 95 -4.34 4.11 3.59
C PHE A 95 -3.21 5.09 3.92
N GLU A 96 -3.09 6.19 3.16
CA GLU A 96 -2.09 7.23 3.40
C GLU A 96 -2.17 7.77 4.83
N GLN A 97 -3.35 8.19 5.27
CA GLN A 97 -3.56 8.73 6.61
C GLN A 97 -3.19 7.72 7.71
N ARG A 98 -3.60 6.48 7.56
CA ARG A 98 -3.33 5.43 8.55
C ARG A 98 -1.86 5.04 8.57
N ILE A 99 -1.22 4.95 7.41
CA ILE A 99 0.21 4.66 7.32
C ILE A 99 1.04 5.81 7.89
N HIS A 100 0.81 7.05 7.44
CA HIS A 100 1.61 8.18 7.88
C HIS A 100 1.37 8.58 9.33
N ALA A 101 0.24 8.21 9.93
CA ALA A 101 0.03 8.38 11.37
C ALA A 101 1.00 7.52 12.22
N LYS A 102 1.46 6.38 11.72
CA LYS A 102 2.36 5.45 12.42
C LYS A 102 3.77 5.43 11.81
N TYR A 103 3.89 5.62 10.51
CA TYR A 103 5.12 5.50 9.72
C TYR A 103 5.25 6.67 8.73
N PRO A 104 5.50 7.89 9.20
CA PRO A 104 5.53 9.10 8.34
C PRO A 104 6.68 9.09 7.34
N GLU A 105 7.70 8.25 7.53
CA GLU A 105 8.87 8.12 6.66
C GLU A 105 8.61 7.26 5.42
N ILE A 106 7.55 6.44 5.41
CA ILE A 106 7.24 5.55 4.27
C ILE A 106 6.73 6.38 3.09
N LYS A 107 7.37 6.20 1.95
CA LYS A 107 6.98 6.85 0.69
C LYS A 107 5.96 5.99 -0.03
N LEU A 108 4.81 6.56 -0.31
CA LEU A 108 3.73 5.87 -1.00
C LEU A 108 3.80 6.08 -2.50
N ILE A 109 3.52 5.02 -3.25
CA ILE A 109 3.45 5.03 -4.71
C ILE A 109 2.03 4.61 -5.09
N GLY A 110 1.30 5.49 -5.74
CA GLY A 110 -0.05 5.23 -6.18
C GLY A 110 -0.13 4.83 -7.65
N SER A 111 -1.25 4.23 -8.02
CA SER A 111 -1.57 3.86 -9.39
C SER A 111 -2.18 5.05 -10.14
N ALA A 112 -1.74 5.29 -11.38
CA ALA A 112 -2.13 6.46 -12.16
C ALA A 112 -3.01 6.14 -13.38
N GLY A 113 -3.39 4.87 -13.58
CA GLY A 113 -4.23 4.46 -14.69
C GLY A 113 -3.49 3.67 -15.78
N PRO A 114 -4.23 3.17 -16.78
CA PRO A 114 -3.70 2.19 -17.73
C PRO A 114 -2.80 2.80 -18.81
N ASP A 115 -2.98 4.08 -19.13
CA ASP A 115 -2.17 4.75 -20.16
C ASP A 115 -2.07 6.26 -19.93
N VAL A 116 -1.01 6.86 -20.44
CA VAL A 116 -0.67 8.29 -20.25
C VAL A 116 -1.57 9.26 -21.01
N THR A 117 -2.40 8.78 -21.91
CA THR A 117 -3.32 9.60 -22.70
C THR A 117 -4.72 9.64 -22.12
N SER A 118 -4.98 8.83 -21.09
CA SER A 118 -6.29 8.74 -20.44
C SER A 118 -6.53 9.88 -19.45
N ASN A 119 -7.80 10.22 -19.24
CA ASN A 119 -8.20 11.13 -18.18
C ASN A 119 -7.81 10.59 -16.79
N HIS A 120 -7.81 9.26 -16.62
CA HIS A 120 -7.39 8.61 -15.36
C HIS A 120 -5.97 9.00 -14.98
N TYR A 121 -5.06 9.07 -15.95
CA TYR A 121 -3.68 9.52 -15.72
C TYR A 121 -3.62 10.98 -15.29
N THR A 122 -4.34 11.86 -15.97
CA THR A 122 -4.36 13.30 -15.66
C THR A 122 -4.95 13.55 -14.27
N ASP A 123 -6.07 12.90 -13.95
CA ASP A 123 -6.74 13.01 -12.65
C ASP A 123 -5.86 12.46 -11.51
N ALA A 124 -5.15 11.37 -11.75
CA ALA A 124 -4.21 10.81 -10.78
C ALA A 124 -3.03 11.76 -10.52
N TRP A 125 -2.46 12.36 -11.55
CA TRP A 125 -1.41 13.37 -11.39
C TRP A 125 -1.89 14.58 -10.58
N GLU A 126 -3.08 15.09 -10.87
CA GLU A 126 -3.66 16.21 -10.10
C GLU A 126 -3.87 15.81 -8.64
N PHE A 127 -4.38 14.60 -8.41
CA PHE A 127 -4.60 14.07 -7.07
C PHE A 127 -3.28 13.94 -6.27
N TYR A 128 -2.25 13.29 -6.85
CA TYR A 128 -1.00 13.04 -6.14
C TYR A 128 -0.15 14.30 -5.96
N ARG A 129 -0.20 15.26 -6.87
CA ARG A 129 0.55 16.51 -6.79
C ARG A 129 0.18 17.37 -5.58
N GLN A 130 -0.99 17.16 -5.01
CA GLN A 130 -1.50 17.92 -3.85
C GLN A 130 -1.10 17.30 -2.50
N ARG A 131 -0.29 16.23 -2.48
CA ARG A 131 -0.02 15.42 -1.31
C ARG A 131 1.43 15.42 -0.86
#